data_3d5cc92fd82220cb8a6857d4a1f6fc4e
#
_entry.id   3d5cc92fd82220cb8a6857d4a1f6fc4e
#
_cell.length_a   1.000
_cell.length_b   1.000
_cell.length_c   1.000
_cell.angle_alpha   90.00
_cell.angle_beta   90.00
_cell.angle_gamma   90.00
#
_symmetry.space_group_name_H-M   'P 1'
#
loop_
_entity.id
_entity.type
_entity.pdbx_description
1 polymer ?
#
loop_
_entity_poly.entity_id
_entity_poly.type
_entity_poly.pdbx_seq_one_letter_code
_entity_poly.pdbx_strand_id
1 'polypeptide(L)'
;EVFKPEKGFQVEVGARYEITRTLQANVSLFYINKDNIRQTLANKGDIANGVELDKKVVGQVGRMDSKGFDIDITWSPIYNLSMSAGYGYTDAKVRDLANNPYMQTNASEGKQYAYIPKNTFYAFGAYTVSKGMLKGLGVNLSTSFQDKVYRNSDNTSSFDAYWLTDLGLSYTLKSNVRLGVNVNNLFNKEYCNQALGNQL
;
A
#
# COMPACT_ATOMS: atom_id res chain seq x y z
N GLU A 1 10.69 9.88 30.80
CA GLU A 1 9.38 9.19 30.74
C GLU A 1 9.56 7.78 30.22
N VAL A 2 8.92 6.81 30.87
CA VAL A 2 8.91 5.42 30.41
C VAL A 2 7.75 5.26 29.42
N PHE A 3 8.06 4.96 28.18
CA PHE A 3 7.03 4.71 27.18
C PHE A 3 6.27 3.40 27.49
N LYS A 4 4.96 3.45 27.32
CA LYS A 4 4.10 2.27 27.40
C LYS A 4 4.20 1.45 26.09
N PRO A 5 3.95 0.16 26.11
CA PRO A 5 3.83 -0.60 24.87
C PRO A 5 2.73 -0.04 23.96
N GLU A 6 2.99 0.04 22.66
CA GLU A 6 1.91 0.25 21.70
C GLU A 6 0.96 -0.96 21.76
N LYS A 7 -0.33 -0.71 21.69
CA LYS A 7 -1.36 -1.75 21.71
C LYS A 7 -2.20 -1.60 20.45
N GLY A 8 -2.68 -2.72 19.96
CA GLY A 8 -3.60 -2.72 18.84
C GLY A 8 -4.44 -3.99 18.82
N PHE A 9 -5.59 -3.89 18.19
CA PHE A 9 -6.37 -5.06 17.84
C PHE A 9 -6.85 -4.95 16.38
N GLN A 10 -7.13 -6.10 15.80
CA GLN A 10 -7.66 -6.21 14.44
C GLN A 10 -8.84 -7.16 14.46
N VAL A 11 -9.87 -6.79 13.72
CA VAL A 11 -10.99 -7.67 13.37
C VAL A 11 -11.08 -7.71 11.86
N GLU A 12 -11.19 -8.91 11.33
CA GLU A 12 -11.33 -9.14 9.89
C GLU A 12 -12.40 -10.20 9.65
N VAL A 13 -13.24 -9.95 8.64
CA VAL A 13 -14.24 -10.90 8.15
C VAL A 13 -14.07 -10.99 6.64
N GLY A 14 -13.92 -12.20 6.15
CA GLY A 14 -13.73 -12.46 4.74
C GLY A 14 -14.63 -13.56 4.22
N ALA A 15 -14.86 -13.54 2.92
CA ALA A 15 -15.54 -14.58 2.18
C ALA A 15 -14.75 -14.93 0.92
N ARG A 16 -14.68 -16.21 0.64
CA ARG A 16 -14.12 -16.76 -0.61
C ARG A 16 -15.23 -17.48 -1.34
N TYR A 17 -15.39 -17.16 -2.61
CA TYR A 17 -16.43 -17.72 -3.44
C TYR A 17 -15.89 -18.21 -4.78
N GLU A 18 -16.15 -19.47 -5.09
CA GLU A 18 -15.88 -20.06 -6.39
C GLU A 18 -17.08 -19.83 -7.31
N ILE A 19 -17.00 -18.78 -8.13
CA ILE A 19 -18.08 -18.40 -9.06
C ILE A 19 -18.24 -19.47 -10.13
N THR A 20 -17.10 -19.95 -10.63
CA THR A 20 -17.03 -21.10 -11.52
C THR A 20 -15.78 -21.92 -11.18
N ARG A 21 -15.57 -23.07 -11.83
CA ARG A 21 -14.33 -23.87 -11.66
C ARG A 21 -13.05 -23.12 -12.05
N THR A 22 -13.18 -22.03 -12.79
CA THR A 22 -12.05 -21.25 -13.31
C THR A 22 -12.02 -19.82 -12.83
N LEU A 23 -13.05 -19.38 -12.10
CA LEU A 23 -13.20 -18.02 -11.59
C LEU A 23 -13.49 -18.04 -10.09
N GLN A 24 -12.65 -17.39 -9.34
CA GLN A 24 -12.72 -17.27 -7.89
C GLN A 24 -12.61 -15.81 -7.49
N ALA A 25 -13.36 -15.43 -6.47
CA ALA A 25 -13.29 -14.12 -5.83
C ALA A 25 -13.12 -14.26 -4.32
N ASN A 26 -12.29 -13.40 -3.74
CA ASN A 26 -12.15 -13.22 -2.30
C ASN A 26 -12.55 -11.79 -1.97
N VAL A 27 -13.22 -11.60 -0.85
CA VAL A 27 -13.53 -10.28 -0.29
C VAL A 27 -13.23 -10.32 1.19
N SER A 28 -12.52 -9.33 1.71
CA SER A 28 -12.34 -9.14 3.13
C SER A 28 -12.71 -7.72 3.55
N LEU A 29 -13.20 -7.59 4.77
CA LEU A 29 -13.48 -6.34 5.45
C LEU A 29 -12.66 -6.33 6.72
N PHE A 30 -11.97 -5.24 7.00
CA PHE A 30 -11.14 -5.15 8.18
C PHE A 30 -11.35 -3.85 8.96
N TYR A 31 -11.10 -3.96 10.25
CA TYR A 31 -10.95 -2.83 11.16
C TYR A 31 -9.73 -3.05 12.04
N ILE A 32 -8.84 -2.06 12.08
CA ILE A 32 -7.61 -2.06 12.88
C ILE A 32 -7.64 -0.82 13.77
N ASN A 33 -7.38 -1.04 15.05
CA ASN A 33 -7.13 0.03 16.01
C ASN A 33 -5.71 -0.09 16.54
N LYS A 34 -5.03 1.04 16.72
CA LYS A 34 -3.70 1.10 17.31
C LYS A 34 -3.62 2.28 18.28
N ASP A 35 -3.31 2.00 19.54
CA ASP A 35 -3.21 2.96 20.63
C ASP A 35 -1.76 3.16 21.08
N ASN A 36 -1.50 4.25 21.82
CA ASN A 36 -0.20 4.62 22.35
C ASN A 36 0.87 4.79 21.26
N ILE A 37 0.48 5.34 20.11
CA ILE A 37 1.41 5.51 18.99
C ILE A 37 2.46 6.56 19.37
N ARG A 38 3.72 6.21 19.15
CA ARG A 38 4.84 7.11 19.34
C ARG A 38 4.90 8.13 18.22
N GLN A 39 4.82 9.41 18.56
CA GLN A 39 4.89 10.53 17.61
C GLN A 39 5.89 11.60 18.04
N THR A 40 6.43 12.30 17.05
CA THR A 40 7.17 13.54 17.30
C THR A 40 6.17 14.64 17.60
N LEU A 41 6.23 15.21 18.79
CA LEU A 41 5.35 16.27 19.26
C LEU A 41 5.86 17.66 18.87
N ALA A 42 7.18 17.81 18.89
CA ALA A 42 7.87 19.02 18.48
C ALA A 42 9.31 18.73 18.06
N ASN A 43 9.85 19.54 17.19
CA ASN A 43 11.23 19.45 16.75
C ASN A 43 12.12 20.40 17.55
N LYS A 44 13.43 20.20 17.47
CA LYS A 44 14.40 21.21 17.94
C LYS A 44 14.19 22.51 17.17
N GLY A 45 14.14 23.63 17.87
CA GLY A 45 13.89 24.95 17.31
C GLY A 45 12.42 25.37 17.28
N ASP A 46 11.47 24.45 17.56
CA ASP A 46 10.05 24.81 17.68
C ASP A 46 9.82 25.64 18.95
N ILE A 47 8.90 26.58 18.89
CA ILE A 47 8.52 27.40 20.04
C ILE A 47 7.32 26.77 20.75
N ALA A 48 7.49 26.34 21.98
CA ALA A 48 6.44 25.82 22.83
C ALA A 48 6.28 26.71 24.08
N ASN A 49 5.07 27.22 24.30
CA ASN A 49 4.78 28.14 25.44
C ASN A 49 5.76 29.33 25.52
N GLY A 50 6.17 29.87 24.35
CA GLY A 50 7.08 31.02 24.31
C GLY A 50 8.56 30.69 24.50
N VAL A 51 8.91 29.42 24.61
CA VAL A 51 10.30 28.93 24.77
C VAL A 51 10.71 28.08 23.59
N GLU A 52 11.87 28.40 23.03
CA GLU A 52 12.47 27.58 21.94
C GLU A 52 13.00 26.27 22.52
N LEU A 53 12.62 25.16 21.86
CA LEU A 53 13.03 23.83 22.28
C LEU A 53 14.45 23.51 21.82
N ASP A 54 15.30 23.10 22.74
CA ASP A 54 16.67 22.68 22.48
C ASP A 54 16.79 21.25 21.95
N LYS A 55 15.72 20.46 22.04
CA LYS A 55 15.64 19.04 21.67
C LYS A 55 14.31 18.69 21.02
N LYS A 56 14.37 17.62 20.24
CA LYS A 56 13.16 16.96 19.71
C LYS A 56 12.37 16.34 20.86
N VAL A 57 11.08 16.65 20.93
CA VAL A 57 10.15 16.06 21.90
C VAL A 57 9.37 14.93 21.23
N VAL A 58 9.38 13.75 21.84
CA VAL A 58 8.65 12.58 21.38
C VAL A 58 7.73 12.13 22.50
N GLY A 59 6.48 11.87 22.18
CA GLY A 59 5.47 11.36 23.11
C GLY A 59 4.69 10.19 22.56
N GLN A 60 3.99 9.50 23.45
CA GLN A 60 3.00 8.48 23.10
C GLN A 60 1.62 9.11 23.19
N VAL A 61 1.20 9.69 22.10
CA VAL A 61 -0.09 10.37 21.99
C VAL A 61 -0.79 9.88 20.74
N GLY A 62 -2.08 9.66 20.87
CA GLY A 62 -2.91 9.34 19.74
C GLY A 62 -3.17 7.87 19.50
N ARG A 63 -4.13 7.71 18.68
CA ARG A 63 -4.72 6.47 18.22
C ARG A 63 -4.82 6.52 16.70
N MET A 64 -4.69 5.39 16.07
CA MET A 64 -5.00 5.21 14.65
C MET A 64 -6.18 4.26 14.53
N ASP A 65 -7.19 4.69 13.81
CA ASP A 65 -8.25 3.81 13.34
C ASP A 65 -8.07 3.61 11.84
N SER A 66 -8.05 2.36 11.40
CA SER A 66 -8.00 1.98 10.01
C SER A 66 -9.13 1.02 9.70
N LYS A 67 -9.88 1.29 8.64
CA LYS A 67 -10.93 0.41 8.15
C LYS A 67 -10.88 0.34 6.63
N GLY A 68 -11.25 -0.78 6.10
CA GLY A 68 -11.20 -0.95 4.67
C GLY A 68 -11.75 -2.29 4.20
N PHE A 69 -11.53 -2.53 2.94
CA PHE A 69 -11.85 -3.80 2.31
C PHE A 69 -10.84 -4.12 1.21
N ASP A 70 -10.69 -5.41 0.94
CA ASP A 70 -9.92 -5.96 -0.16
C ASP A 70 -10.79 -6.89 -1.00
N ILE A 71 -10.62 -6.81 -2.30
CA ILE A 71 -11.26 -7.69 -3.28
C ILE A 71 -10.19 -8.24 -4.18
N ASP A 72 -10.11 -9.58 -4.30
CA ASP A 72 -9.22 -10.28 -5.19
C ASP A 72 -10.00 -11.22 -6.10
N ILE A 73 -9.64 -11.22 -7.37
CA ILE A 73 -10.22 -12.09 -8.39
C ILE A 73 -9.10 -12.87 -9.06
N THR A 74 -9.29 -14.17 -9.19
CA THR A 74 -8.42 -15.05 -9.96
C THR A 74 -9.26 -15.75 -11.02
N TRP A 75 -8.82 -15.72 -12.28
CA TRP A 75 -9.54 -16.27 -13.39
C TRP A 75 -8.62 -16.99 -14.39
N SER A 76 -8.97 -18.23 -14.73
CA SER A 76 -8.28 -19.02 -15.73
C SER A 76 -9.28 -19.51 -16.79
N PRO A 77 -9.78 -18.62 -17.69
CA PRO A 77 -10.89 -18.90 -18.60
C PRO A 77 -10.60 -20.00 -19.59
N ILE A 78 -9.35 -20.15 -19.99
CA ILE A 78 -8.88 -21.17 -20.91
C ILE A 78 -7.55 -21.75 -20.42
N TYR A 79 -7.21 -22.91 -20.92
CA TYR A 79 -5.91 -23.52 -20.66
C TYR A 79 -4.78 -22.59 -21.12
N ASN A 80 -3.76 -22.41 -20.30
CA ASN A 80 -2.62 -21.50 -20.51
C ASN A 80 -2.89 -19.99 -20.38
N LEU A 81 -4.08 -19.55 -20.01
CA LEU A 81 -4.35 -18.15 -19.64
C LEU A 81 -4.68 -18.08 -18.15
N SER A 82 -3.89 -17.31 -17.43
CA SER A 82 -4.06 -17.03 -16.00
C SER A 82 -4.16 -15.52 -15.80
N MET A 83 -5.15 -15.08 -15.06
CA MET A 83 -5.40 -13.68 -14.77
C MET A 83 -5.69 -13.51 -13.27
N SER A 84 -5.23 -12.41 -12.71
CA SER A 84 -5.62 -11.98 -11.37
C SER A 84 -5.75 -10.47 -11.31
N ALA A 85 -6.64 -9.99 -10.47
CA ALA A 85 -6.78 -8.57 -10.17
C ALA A 85 -7.20 -8.40 -8.71
N GLY A 86 -6.72 -7.34 -8.09
CA GLY A 86 -7.10 -6.99 -6.74
C GLY A 86 -7.26 -5.49 -6.56
N TYR A 87 -8.16 -5.12 -5.66
CA TYR A 87 -8.40 -3.75 -5.27
C TYR A 87 -8.52 -3.66 -3.76
N GLY A 88 -7.75 -2.77 -3.16
CA GLY A 88 -7.78 -2.47 -1.74
C GLY A 88 -8.21 -1.03 -1.48
N TYR A 89 -9.11 -0.86 -0.52
CA TYR A 89 -9.48 0.45 0.02
C TYR A 89 -9.17 0.51 1.51
N THR A 90 -8.43 1.54 1.93
CA THR A 90 -8.01 1.73 3.32
C THR A 90 -8.26 3.18 3.77
N ASP A 91 -9.14 3.38 4.74
CA ASP A 91 -9.34 4.68 5.40
C ASP A 91 -8.69 4.64 6.79
N ALA A 92 -7.40 4.99 6.85
CA ALA A 92 -6.62 5.06 8.08
C ALA A 92 -6.52 6.50 8.56
N LYS A 93 -7.00 6.78 9.77
CA LYS A 93 -7.06 8.14 10.34
C LYS A 93 -6.40 8.23 11.69
N VAL A 94 -5.79 9.38 11.94
CA VAL A 94 -5.33 9.76 13.27
C VAL A 94 -6.55 10.11 14.13
N ARG A 95 -6.57 9.60 15.36
CA ARG A 95 -7.62 9.84 16.36
C ARG A 95 -7.01 10.11 17.72
N ASP A 96 -7.78 10.77 18.56
CA ASP A 96 -7.48 10.99 19.99
C ASP A 96 -6.03 11.44 20.22
N LEU A 97 -5.62 12.50 19.57
CA LEU A 97 -4.40 13.20 19.91
C LEU A 97 -4.65 13.86 21.29
N ALA A 98 -4.44 13.07 22.35
CA ALA A 98 -4.57 13.57 23.71
C ALA A 98 -3.79 14.88 23.86
N ASN A 99 -4.38 15.85 24.52
CA ASN A 99 -3.88 17.22 24.75
C ASN A 99 -2.36 17.28 24.71
N ASN A 100 -1.82 17.57 23.54
CA ASN A 100 -0.39 17.72 23.36
C ASN A 100 -0.02 19.15 23.74
N PRO A 101 0.66 19.38 24.88
CA PRO A 101 1.01 20.73 25.32
C PRO A 101 1.99 21.44 24.39
N TYR A 102 2.60 20.70 23.45
CA TYR A 102 3.56 21.23 22.48
C TYR A 102 2.94 21.56 21.12
N MET A 103 1.71 21.14 20.87
CA MET A 103 0.97 21.48 19.64
C MET A 103 -0.11 22.50 19.95
N GLN A 104 -0.05 23.66 19.32
CA GLN A 104 -1.08 24.70 19.44
C GLN A 104 -2.43 24.28 18.84
N THR A 105 -2.43 23.24 17.98
CA THR A 105 -3.63 22.69 17.38
C THR A 105 -3.47 21.19 17.17
N ASN A 106 -4.53 20.40 17.32
CA ASN A 106 -4.61 19.00 16.90
C ASN A 106 -4.75 18.90 15.36
N ALA A 107 -3.84 19.54 14.63
CA ALA A 107 -3.91 19.66 13.18
C ALA A 107 -3.99 18.30 12.46
N SER A 108 -3.57 17.23 13.13
CA SER A 108 -3.60 15.86 12.58
C SER A 108 -4.88 15.08 12.91
N GLU A 109 -5.73 15.57 13.83
CA GLU A 109 -6.95 14.88 14.23
C GLU A 109 -7.91 14.72 13.03
N GLY A 110 -8.36 13.49 12.79
CA GLY A 110 -9.22 13.14 11.67
C GLY A 110 -8.54 13.11 10.30
N LYS A 111 -7.26 13.47 10.22
CA LYS A 111 -6.46 13.43 8.99
C LYS A 111 -6.07 11.99 8.63
N GLN A 112 -5.79 11.79 7.34
CA GLN A 112 -5.28 10.51 6.85
C GLN A 112 -3.91 10.20 7.49
N TYR A 113 -3.73 8.98 7.94
CA TYR A 113 -2.46 8.53 8.46
C TYR A 113 -1.39 8.57 7.35
N ALA A 114 -0.22 9.12 7.67
CA ALA A 114 0.83 9.31 6.69
C ALA A 114 1.33 7.96 6.13
N TYR A 115 1.73 7.97 4.86
CA TYR A 115 2.27 6.82 4.12
C TYR A 115 1.30 5.65 3.91
N ILE A 116 0.01 5.83 4.11
CA ILE A 116 -1.01 4.83 3.80
C ILE A 116 -1.84 5.34 2.60
N PRO A 117 -1.77 4.70 1.43
CA PRO A 117 -2.62 5.03 0.30
C PRO A 117 -4.07 4.62 0.58
N LYS A 118 -5.02 5.41 0.10
CA LYS A 118 -6.44 5.04 0.22
C LYS A 118 -6.84 3.93 -0.72
N ASN A 119 -6.35 4.00 -1.94
CA ASN A 119 -6.71 3.07 -3.00
C ASN A 119 -5.45 2.39 -3.53
N THR A 120 -5.51 1.09 -3.67
CA THR A 120 -4.50 0.29 -4.34
C THR A 120 -5.19 -0.63 -5.33
N PHE A 121 -4.56 -0.87 -6.45
CA PHE A 121 -5.04 -1.80 -7.45
C PHE A 121 -3.87 -2.55 -8.05
N TYR A 122 -4.08 -3.81 -8.40
CA TYR A 122 -3.19 -4.55 -9.26
C TYR A 122 -3.98 -5.41 -10.25
N ALA A 123 -3.40 -5.67 -11.40
CA ALA A 123 -3.86 -6.68 -12.32
C ALA A 123 -2.66 -7.40 -12.96
N PHE A 124 -2.83 -8.67 -13.20
CA PHE A 124 -1.84 -9.54 -13.82
C PHE A 124 -2.51 -10.45 -14.83
N GLY A 125 -1.87 -10.67 -15.96
CA GLY A 125 -2.29 -11.64 -16.95
C GLY A 125 -1.09 -12.35 -17.54
N ALA A 126 -1.17 -13.68 -17.69
CA ALA A 126 -0.13 -14.48 -18.32
C ALA A 126 -0.75 -15.48 -19.29
N TYR A 127 -0.22 -15.52 -20.49
CA TYR A 127 -0.63 -16.46 -21.53
C TYR A 127 0.57 -17.19 -22.13
N THR A 128 0.43 -18.48 -22.34
CA THR A 128 1.44 -19.30 -23.02
C THR A 128 0.84 -19.95 -24.24
N VAL A 129 1.46 -19.72 -25.40
CA VAL A 129 1.04 -20.32 -26.67
C VAL A 129 1.30 -21.84 -26.65
N SER A 130 0.24 -22.63 -26.78
CA SER A 130 0.32 -24.11 -26.68
C SER A 130 0.43 -24.81 -28.00
N LYS A 131 0.12 -24.17 -29.13
CA LYS A 131 0.06 -24.77 -30.47
C LYS A 131 0.64 -23.84 -31.52
N GLY A 132 0.95 -24.41 -32.70
CA GLY A 132 1.45 -23.68 -33.85
C GLY A 132 2.93 -23.29 -33.79
N MET A 133 3.33 -22.36 -34.65
CA MET A 133 4.72 -21.95 -34.83
C MET A 133 5.30 -21.25 -33.61
N LEU A 134 4.47 -20.57 -32.85
CA LEU A 134 4.87 -19.83 -31.62
C LEU A 134 4.68 -20.66 -30.35
N LYS A 135 4.52 -22.00 -30.46
CA LYS A 135 4.39 -22.87 -29.28
C LYS A 135 5.57 -22.65 -28.32
N GLY A 136 5.28 -22.41 -27.06
CA GLY A 136 6.26 -22.12 -26.01
C GLY A 136 6.52 -20.63 -25.79
N LEU A 137 5.94 -19.73 -26.61
CA LEU A 137 5.97 -18.30 -26.34
C LEU A 137 5.04 -17.99 -25.16
N GLY A 138 5.57 -17.38 -24.12
CA GLY A 138 4.86 -16.85 -22.97
C GLY A 138 4.89 -15.33 -22.97
N VAL A 139 3.75 -14.73 -22.69
CA VAL A 139 3.61 -13.28 -22.49
C VAL A 139 2.94 -13.06 -21.14
N ASN A 140 3.47 -12.17 -20.34
CA ASN A 140 2.81 -11.70 -19.14
C ASN A 140 2.81 -10.17 -19.08
N LEU A 141 1.74 -9.64 -18.54
CA LEU A 141 1.55 -8.22 -18.32
C LEU A 141 1.07 -8.02 -16.90
N SER A 142 1.68 -7.12 -16.17
CA SER A 142 1.21 -6.67 -14.87
C SER A 142 1.03 -5.16 -14.85
N THR A 143 0.07 -4.71 -14.08
CA THR A 143 -0.11 -3.30 -13.79
C THR A 143 -0.48 -3.12 -12.33
N SER A 144 0.02 -2.06 -11.72
CA SER A 144 -0.31 -1.68 -10.34
C SER A 144 -0.57 -0.19 -10.24
N PHE A 145 -1.47 0.16 -9.36
CA PHE A 145 -1.81 1.53 -9.01
C PHE A 145 -1.65 1.74 -7.52
N GLN A 146 -1.06 2.84 -7.15
CA GLN A 146 -1.04 3.36 -5.79
C GLN A 146 -1.58 4.78 -5.80
N ASP A 147 -2.57 5.03 -4.93
CA ASP A 147 -3.10 6.36 -4.70
C ASP A 147 -2.05 7.27 -4.05
N LYS A 148 -2.28 8.57 -4.09
CA LYS A 148 -1.45 9.54 -3.38
C LYS A 148 -1.35 9.18 -1.90
N VAL A 149 -0.18 9.44 -1.32
CA VAL A 149 0.06 9.27 0.10
C VAL A 149 0.56 10.57 0.71
N TYR A 150 0.06 10.89 1.89
CA TYR A 150 0.57 12.03 2.63
C TYR A 150 1.90 11.69 3.31
N ARG A 151 2.82 12.64 3.33
CA ARG A 151 4.15 12.51 3.94
C ARG A 151 4.16 12.87 5.42
N ASN A 152 3.18 13.63 5.85
CA ASN A 152 3.08 14.20 7.18
C ASN A 152 1.67 14.04 7.76
N SER A 153 1.57 14.12 9.06
CA SER A 153 0.33 13.86 9.79
C SER A 153 -0.75 14.93 9.59
N ASP A 154 -0.38 16.14 9.20
CA ASP A 154 -1.31 17.26 8.94
C ASP A 154 -1.81 17.30 7.48
N ASN A 155 -1.34 16.35 6.66
CA ASN A 155 -1.72 16.19 5.25
C ASN A 155 -1.44 17.41 4.34
N THR A 156 -0.42 18.19 4.67
CA THR A 156 -0.01 19.36 3.86
C THR A 156 0.96 19.02 2.74
N SER A 157 1.62 17.87 2.81
CA SER A 157 2.55 17.39 1.80
C SER A 157 2.21 15.96 1.39
N SER A 158 2.33 15.64 0.11
CA SER A 158 2.00 14.31 -0.42
C SER A 158 2.95 13.89 -1.54
N PHE A 159 3.03 12.59 -1.78
CA PHE A 159 3.50 12.02 -3.03
C PHE A 159 2.29 11.74 -3.93
N ASP A 160 2.45 11.99 -5.22
CA ASP A 160 1.39 11.77 -6.20
C ASP A 160 1.08 10.29 -6.41
N ALA A 161 -0.15 10.03 -6.84
CA ALA A 161 -0.57 8.72 -7.30
C ALA A 161 0.18 8.30 -8.56
N TYR A 162 0.40 7.00 -8.72
CA TYR A 162 1.08 6.48 -9.89
C TYR A 162 0.55 5.12 -10.33
N TRP A 163 0.75 4.84 -11.62
CA TRP A 163 0.58 3.54 -12.24
C TRP A 163 1.93 3.01 -12.72
N LEU A 164 2.18 1.72 -12.49
CA LEU A 164 3.31 1.00 -13.07
C LEU A 164 2.78 -0.14 -13.93
N THR A 165 3.47 -0.41 -15.01
CA THR A 165 3.15 -1.51 -15.92
C THR A 165 4.42 -2.22 -16.30
N ASP A 166 4.42 -3.54 -16.18
CA ASP A 166 5.55 -4.41 -16.50
C ASP A 166 5.15 -5.42 -17.56
N LEU A 167 6.07 -5.73 -18.46
CA LEU A 167 5.90 -6.69 -19.52
C LEU A 167 6.97 -7.78 -19.44
N GLY A 168 6.56 -9.02 -19.45
CA GLY A 168 7.46 -10.16 -19.55
C GLY A 168 7.20 -10.99 -20.80
N LEU A 169 8.27 -11.36 -21.47
CA LEU A 169 8.27 -12.27 -22.60
C LEU A 169 9.14 -13.47 -22.26
N SER A 170 8.71 -14.66 -22.62
CA SER A 170 9.49 -15.86 -22.44
C SER A 170 9.29 -16.83 -23.59
N TYR A 171 10.30 -17.65 -23.85
CA TYR A 171 10.19 -18.71 -24.87
C TYR A 171 10.82 -19.98 -24.34
N THR A 172 10.05 -21.08 -24.40
CA THR A 172 10.52 -22.39 -23.98
C THR A 172 10.95 -23.18 -25.23
N LEU A 173 12.24 -23.47 -25.31
CA LEU A 173 12.84 -24.28 -26.36
C LEU A 173 12.50 -25.76 -26.18
N LYS A 174 12.63 -26.54 -27.25
CA LYS A 174 12.38 -28.00 -27.25
C LYS A 174 13.23 -28.78 -26.23
N SER A 175 14.37 -28.25 -25.83
CA SER A 175 15.31 -28.80 -24.84
C SER A 175 14.94 -28.50 -23.39
N ASN A 176 13.73 -28.03 -23.09
CA ASN A 176 13.29 -27.58 -21.77
C ASN A 176 14.09 -26.36 -21.21
N VAL A 177 14.83 -25.68 -22.06
CA VAL A 177 15.47 -24.42 -21.72
C VAL A 177 14.46 -23.29 -21.91
N ARG A 178 14.26 -22.46 -20.90
CA ARG A 178 13.39 -21.26 -20.98
C ARG A 178 14.27 -20.02 -21.00
N LEU A 179 14.07 -19.19 -21.99
CA LEU A 179 14.62 -17.85 -22.09
C LEU A 179 13.55 -16.84 -21.70
N GLY A 180 13.93 -15.77 -21.04
CA GLY A 180 12.96 -14.74 -20.63
C GLY A 180 13.59 -13.35 -20.60
N VAL A 181 12.78 -12.35 -20.90
CA VAL A 181 13.09 -10.93 -20.81
C VAL A 181 11.94 -10.25 -20.07
N ASN A 182 12.28 -9.41 -19.10
CA ASN A 182 11.30 -8.59 -18.40
C ASN A 182 11.67 -7.12 -18.57
N VAL A 183 10.66 -6.30 -18.83
CA VAL A 183 10.73 -4.85 -18.88
C VAL A 183 9.85 -4.33 -17.76
N ASN A 184 10.45 -3.78 -16.71
CA ASN A 184 9.73 -3.17 -15.61
C ASN A 184 9.53 -1.69 -15.90
N ASN A 185 8.41 -1.14 -15.40
CA ASN A 185 8.04 0.26 -15.62
C ASN A 185 8.07 0.62 -17.12
N LEU A 186 7.30 -0.12 -17.92
CA LEU A 186 7.27 -0.06 -19.38
C LEU A 186 7.08 1.35 -19.95
N PHE A 187 6.35 2.21 -19.23
CA PHE A 187 6.06 3.58 -19.64
C PHE A 187 7.01 4.61 -19.01
N ASN A 188 8.08 4.16 -18.37
CA ASN A 188 9.08 5.03 -17.72
C ASN A 188 8.44 6.08 -16.79
N LYS A 189 7.44 5.66 -16.00
CA LYS A 189 6.77 6.55 -15.04
C LYS A 189 7.73 6.94 -13.93
N GLU A 190 7.96 8.22 -13.76
CA GLU A 190 8.64 8.75 -12.57
C GLU A 190 7.70 8.70 -11.37
N TYR A 191 8.17 8.13 -10.28
CA TYR A 191 7.41 8.02 -9.04
C TYR A 191 8.34 8.03 -7.83
N CYS A 192 7.80 8.41 -6.69
CA CYS A 192 8.53 8.40 -5.43
C CYS A 192 8.13 7.18 -4.60
N ASN A 193 9.09 6.33 -4.25
CA ASN A 193 8.86 5.20 -3.37
C ASN A 193 9.11 5.61 -1.92
N GLN A 194 8.19 5.24 -1.03
CA GLN A 194 8.22 5.57 0.40
C GLN A 194 9.48 5.10 1.14
N ALA A 195 10.13 4.07 0.64
CA ALA A 195 11.32 3.48 1.28
C ALA A 195 12.49 4.46 1.44
N LEU A 196 12.50 5.57 0.71
CA LEU A 196 13.56 6.59 0.76
C LEU A 196 13.21 7.84 1.56
N GLY A 197 12.03 7.89 2.18
CA GLY A 197 11.48 9.10 2.82
C GLY A 197 12.19 9.59 4.09
N ASN A 198 13.21 8.92 4.57
CA ASN A 198 13.93 9.30 5.81
C ASN A 198 15.39 9.75 5.57
N GLN A 199 15.79 10.04 4.33
CA GLN A 199 17.15 10.49 4.02
C GLN A 199 17.16 11.74 3.14
N LEU A 200 16.40 12.76 3.51
CA LEU A 200 16.66 14.14 3.05
C LEU A 200 16.50 15.09 4.21
#